data_b703a7d5a35f5f682a19eacbc4b9e4ad
#
_entry.id   b703a7d5a35f5f682a19eacbc4b9e4ad
#
_cell.length_a   1.000
_cell.length_b   1.000
_cell.length_c   1.000
_cell.angle_alpha   90.00
_cell.angle_beta   90.00
_cell.angle_gamma   90.00
#
_symmetry.space_group_name_H-M   'P 1'
#
loop_
_entity.id
_entity.type
_entity.pdbx_description
1 polymer ?
#
loop_
_entity_poly.entity_id
_entity_poly.type
_entity_poly.pdbx_seq_one_letter_code
_entity_poly.pdbx_strand_id
1 'polypeptide(L)'
;MPTNQESGVGLKLIAELEARAEKLKDLLELRTAKRPLIIEFSGAPKAGKTRSISGLELFLKRNGIRAEVFTERASVAPIKSKGHLNFNVWVSCASLQGMLEALYRDIDVFILDRGVFDALVWNEWLEMTGKITSEEARQVAQFFTMSRWTELVDLVFVLTCDPKVSIEREYADQLTTKRGTIMAEETLKQFLQATDQTMKTYGANFKRIVPIDTTNTRTQQGVAKITDEALKVLNQFLDETICVVPIGALRTVLPERGLFSDPKIVAGFTEIVEKEKTFVPRSDAEQNANYLQPIPCAVLRYEDKILVLKRKKKGHPLHDTYAVWAGGHVIKADEGDDILLNTLNRELTEEVFIKEAFELNSKPVALIRTNEDARASRHIAVLYEINLKSEHVALALNQKEFRSTRGSSMSGRLVQINEMSDIYDEMGDWSKFIVDHFWPDQTPKEKPQQKLFGS
;
A
#
# COMPACT_ATOMS: atom_id res chain seq x y z
N MET A 1 -45.35 8.90 5.57
CA MET A 1 -43.94 9.23 5.42
C MET A 1 -43.32 9.21 6.81
N PRO A 2 -42.36 8.36 7.11
CA PRO A 2 -41.71 8.39 8.42
C PRO A 2 -40.90 9.68 8.55
N THR A 3 -41.05 10.33 9.68
CA THR A 3 -40.38 11.58 10.02
C THR A 3 -38.85 11.40 10.10
N ASN A 4 -38.08 12.35 9.61
CA ASN A 4 -36.61 12.39 9.50
C ASN A 4 -35.80 12.24 10.80
N GLN A 5 -36.40 11.79 11.91
CA GLN A 5 -35.74 11.59 13.21
C GLN A 5 -35.38 10.13 13.53
N GLU A 6 -35.77 9.16 12.69
CA GLU A 6 -35.49 7.73 12.92
C GLU A 6 -34.29 7.15 12.15
N SER A 7 -33.69 7.87 11.22
CA SER A 7 -32.43 7.42 10.60
C SER A 7 -31.28 7.71 11.55
N GLY A 8 -30.73 6.67 12.19
CA GLY A 8 -29.69 6.76 13.22
C GLY A 8 -28.31 7.32 12.74
N VAL A 9 -28.23 7.86 11.52
CA VAL A 9 -27.04 8.50 10.94
C VAL A 9 -27.46 9.80 10.26
N GLY A 10 -27.00 10.94 10.78
CA GLY A 10 -27.33 12.25 10.23
C GLY A 10 -26.64 12.54 8.90
N LEU A 11 -27.29 13.34 8.03
CA LEU A 11 -26.74 13.76 6.71
C LEU A 11 -25.36 14.39 6.82
N LYS A 12 -25.07 15.08 7.92
CA LYS A 12 -23.76 15.67 8.18
C LYS A 12 -22.66 14.61 8.27
N LEU A 13 -22.89 13.52 9.00
CA LEU A 13 -21.94 12.42 9.12
C LEU A 13 -21.74 11.72 7.76
N ILE A 14 -22.81 11.55 6.97
CA ILE A 14 -22.70 10.98 5.63
C ILE A 14 -21.77 11.84 4.77
N ALA A 15 -21.97 13.15 4.73
CA ALA A 15 -21.11 14.07 3.96
C ALA A 15 -19.64 14.03 4.43
N GLU A 16 -19.40 13.92 5.75
CA GLU A 16 -18.04 13.77 6.29
C GLU A 16 -17.38 12.44 5.87
N LEU A 17 -18.14 11.35 5.84
CA LEU A 17 -17.65 10.05 5.38
C LEU A 17 -17.33 10.05 3.88
N GLU A 18 -18.20 10.66 3.07
CA GLU A 18 -17.99 10.80 1.62
C GLU A 18 -16.76 11.67 1.30
N ALA A 19 -16.56 12.78 2.01
CA ALA A 19 -15.36 13.62 1.85
C ALA A 19 -14.06 12.85 2.20
N ARG A 20 -14.08 12.02 3.25
CA ARG A 20 -12.94 11.15 3.59
C ARG A 20 -12.71 10.04 2.58
N ALA A 21 -13.78 9.51 1.98
CA ALA A 21 -13.66 8.51 0.92
C ALA A 21 -13.08 9.11 -0.36
N GLU A 22 -13.43 10.35 -0.71
CA GLU A 22 -12.81 11.07 -1.84
C GLU A 22 -11.32 11.29 -1.59
N LYS A 23 -10.93 11.77 -0.38
CA LYS A 23 -9.50 11.86 -0.01
C LYS A 23 -8.80 10.52 -0.13
N LEU A 24 -9.43 9.43 0.34
CA LEU A 24 -8.85 8.07 0.24
C LEU A 24 -8.63 7.67 -1.22
N LYS A 25 -9.59 7.98 -2.08
CA LYS A 25 -9.51 7.69 -3.52
C LYS A 25 -8.36 8.46 -4.17
N ASP A 26 -8.23 9.76 -3.89
CA ASP A 26 -7.13 10.59 -4.38
C ASP A 26 -5.76 10.03 -3.94
N LEU A 27 -5.63 9.66 -2.67
CA LEU A 27 -4.41 9.03 -2.14
C LEU A 27 -4.12 7.67 -2.78
N LEU A 28 -5.16 6.86 -3.06
CA LEU A 28 -5.02 5.61 -3.80
C LEU A 28 -4.57 5.83 -5.24
N GLU A 29 -4.97 6.91 -5.89
CA GLU A 29 -4.53 7.27 -7.23
C GLU A 29 -3.08 7.79 -7.25
N LEU A 30 -2.66 8.49 -6.20
CA LEU A 30 -1.29 8.99 -6.05
C LEU A 30 -0.27 7.90 -5.73
N ARG A 31 -0.71 6.79 -5.20
CA ARG A 31 0.15 5.71 -4.73
C ARG A 31 0.87 4.99 -5.89
N THR A 32 2.19 4.85 -5.89
CA THR A 32 3.03 4.21 -6.92
C THR A 32 3.14 2.68 -6.81
N ALA A 33 3.40 2.08 -5.67
CA ALA A 33 3.58 0.63 -5.49
C ALA A 33 2.41 -0.02 -4.75
N LYS A 34 1.75 -1.11 -5.34
CA LYS A 34 0.44 -1.32 -4.75
C LYS A 34 -0.16 -2.71 -4.75
N ARG A 35 0.07 -3.31 -3.61
CA ARG A 35 -0.86 -4.28 -3.08
C ARG A 35 -2.14 -3.60 -2.59
N PRO A 36 -3.30 -4.28 -2.54
CA PRO A 36 -4.48 -3.74 -1.89
C PRO A 36 -4.20 -3.46 -0.40
N LEU A 37 -4.91 -2.48 0.16
CA LEU A 37 -5.01 -2.34 1.61
C LEU A 37 -5.80 -3.52 2.16
N ILE A 38 -5.28 -4.16 3.20
CA ILE A 38 -5.89 -5.36 3.78
C ILE A 38 -6.47 -5.02 5.15
N ILE A 39 -7.78 -5.19 5.28
CA ILE A 39 -8.53 -5.00 6.51
C ILE A 39 -9.02 -6.36 6.99
N GLU A 40 -8.68 -6.73 8.22
CA GLU A 40 -9.20 -7.94 8.86
C GLU A 40 -10.26 -7.59 9.88
N PHE A 41 -11.34 -8.35 9.89
CA PHE A 41 -12.36 -8.34 10.95
C PHE A 41 -12.26 -9.59 11.81
N SER A 42 -11.89 -9.41 13.06
CA SER A 42 -11.86 -10.43 14.10
C SER A 42 -12.91 -10.15 15.18
N GLY A 43 -13.18 -11.12 16.01
CA GLY A 43 -13.96 -10.94 17.24
C GLY A 43 -15.10 -11.95 17.43
N ALA A 44 -15.84 -11.73 18.51
CA ALA A 44 -16.84 -12.66 19.03
C ALA A 44 -17.95 -12.99 18.02
N PRO A 45 -18.55 -14.20 18.11
CA PRO A 45 -19.79 -14.50 17.40
C PRO A 45 -20.86 -13.45 17.69
N LYS A 46 -21.66 -13.09 16.67
CA LYS A 46 -22.75 -12.08 16.78
C LYS A 46 -22.33 -10.67 17.25
N ALA A 47 -21.04 -10.36 17.27
CA ALA A 47 -20.54 -8.99 17.50
C ALA A 47 -20.78 -8.04 16.31
N GLY A 48 -21.44 -8.47 15.24
CA GLY A 48 -21.83 -7.61 14.12
C GLY A 48 -20.84 -7.56 12.97
N LYS A 49 -19.82 -8.42 12.92
CA LYS A 49 -18.79 -8.44 11.85
C LYS A 49 -19.36 -8.43 10.44
N THR A 50 -20.19 -9.41 10.09
CA THR A 50 -20.71 -9.57 8.73
C THR A 50 -21.50 -8.32 8.26
N ARG A 51 -22.29 -7.71 9.13
CA ARG A 51 -23.02 -6.46 8.79
C ARG A 51 -22.08 -5.28 8.58
N SER A 52 -21.03 -5.18 9.40
CA SER A 52 -20.03 -4.15 9.30
C SER A 52 -19.18 -4.29 8.02
N ILE A 53 -18.78 -5.52 7.70
CA ILE A 53 -18.06 -5.86 6.48
C ILE A 53 -18.89 -5.47 5.24
N SER A 54 -20.13 -5.95 5.17
CA SER A 54 -21.03 -5.65 4.03
C SER A 54 -21.33 -4.16 3.91
N GLY A 55 -21.49 -3.45 5.03
CA GLY A 55 -21.71 -2.02 5.03
C GLY A 55 -20.50 -1.23 4.54
N LEU A 56 -19.31 -1.57 5.04
CA LEU A 56 -18.03 -0.96 4.60
C LEU A 56 -17.76 -1.24 3.12
N GLU A 57 -17.90 -2.48 2.68
CA GLU A 57 -17.72 -2.86 1.27
C GLU A 57 -18.64 -2.06 0.34
N LEU A 58 -19.94 -1.99 0.67
CA LEU A 58 -20.92 -1.25 -0.13
C LEU A 58 -20.59 0.24 -0.17
N PHE A 59 -20.18 0.82 0.97
CA PHE A 59 -19.80 2.22 1.06
C PHE A 59 -18.57 2.52 0.17
N LEU A 60 -17.52 1.71 0.27
CA LEU A 60 -16.31 1.88 -0.53
C LEU A 60 -16.62 1.79 -2.04
N LYS A 61 -17.39 0.77 -2.45
CA LYS A 61 -17.78 0.59 -3.86
C LYS A 61 -18.60 1.76 -4.41
N ARG A 62 -19.54 2.30 -3.63
CA ARG A 62 -20.35 3.46 -4.03
C ARG A 62 -19.52 4.74 -4.17
N ASN A 63 -18.44 4.85 -3.43
CA ASN A 63 -17.49 5.95 -3.54
C ASN A 63 -16.35 5.69 -4.54
N GLY A 64 -16.50 4.69 -5.42
CA GLY A 64 -15.57 4.43 -6.53
C GLY A 64 -14.28 3.70 -6.12
N ILE A 65 -14.21 3.18 -4.88
CA ILE A 65 -13.06 2.40 -4.37
C ILE A 65 -13.34 0.91 -4.61
N ARG A 66 -12.43 0.22 -5.29
CA ARG A 66 -12.58 -1.21 -5.62
C ARG A 66 -12.30 -2.06 -4.39
N ALA A 67 -13.37 -2.48 -3.71
CA ALA A 67 -13.29 -3.32 -2.52
C ALA A 67 -13.76 -4.75 -2.82
N GLU A 68 -13.10 -5.73 -2.23
CA GLU A 68 -13.44 -7.16 -2.30
C GLU A 68 -13.45 -7.77 -0.91
N VAL A 69 -14.40 -8.68 -0.65
CA VAL A 69 -14.52 -9.40 0.62
C VAL A 69 -14.15 -10.86 0.44
N PHE A 70 -13.28 -11.35 1.31
CA PHE A 70 -13.04 -12.78 1.48
C PHE A 70 -13.89 -13.29 2.66
N THR A 71 -14.93 -14.03 2.33
CA THR A 71 -15.88 -14.58 3.31
C THR A 71 -15.26 -15.74 4.07
N GLU A 72 -15.54 -15.82 5.37
CA GLU A 72 -15.12 -16.91 6.24
C GLU A 72 -15.46 -18.29 5.63
N ARG A 73 -14.51 -19.21 5.62
CA ARG A 73 -14.64 -20.55 5.05
C ARG A 73 -15.17 -21.59 6.05
N ALA A 74 -15.52 -21.18 7.27
CA ALA A 74 -15.98 -22.11 8.34
C ALA A 74 -17.19 -22.95 7.96
N SER A 75 -18.10 -22.44 7.11
CA SER A 75 -19.30 -23.17 6.67
C SER A 75 -19.00 -24.32 5.69
N VAL A 76 -17.89 -24.24 4.98
CA VAL A 76 -17.47 -25.23 3.97
C VAL A 76 -16.29 -26.08 4.44
N ALA A 77 -15.82 -25.89 5.68
CA ALA A 77 -14.74 -26.68 6.24
C ALA A 77 -15.12 -28.16 6.32
N PRO A 78 -14.24 -29.07 5.88
CA PRO A 78 -14.53 -30.51 5.95
C PRO A 78 -14.45 -31.04 7.40
N ILE A 79 -13.90 -30.26 8.33
CA ILE A 79 -13.73 -30.60 9.74
C ILE A 79 -14.96 -30.14 10.50
N LYS A 80 -15.74 -31.08 11.05
CA LYS A 80 -17.02 -30.78 11.69
C LYS A 80 -16.88 -30.08 13.06
N SER A 81 -15.81 -30.38 13.79
CA SER A 81 -15.59 -29.86 15.15
C SER A 81 -14.88 -28.51 15.10
N LYS A 82 -15.59 -27.42 15.37
CA LYS A 82 -15.02 -26.07 15.48
C LYS A 82 -14.03 -25.90 16.64
N GLY A 83 -14.08 -26.77 17.63
CA GLY A 83 -13.16 -26.79 18.76
C GLY A 83 -11.89 -27.64 18.52
N HIS A 84 -11.60 -28.03 17.29
CA HIS A 84 -10.41 -28.83 16.95
C HIS A 84 -9.36 -27.94 16.29
N LEU A 85 -8.09 -28.11 16.64
CA LEU A 85 -6.98 -27.35 16.09
C LEU A 85 -6.97 -27.32 14.55
N ASN A 86 -7.17 -28.50 13.94
CA ASN A 86 -7.17 -28.59 12.47
C ASN A 86 -8.26 -27.75 11.80
N PHE A 87 -9.40 -27.51 12.48
CA PHE A 87 -10.43 -26.62 11.97
C PHE A 87 -9.92 -25.17 11.92
N ASN A 88 -9.33 -24.70 13.02
CA ASN A 88 -8.75 -23.35 13.09
C ASN A 88 -7.64 -23.18 12.03
N VAL A 89 -6.70 -24.11 11.96
CA VAL A 89 -5.60 -24.06 10.98
C VAL A 89 -6.13 -24.08 9.55
N TRP A 90 -7.12 -24.93 9.24
CA TRP A 90 -7.70 -25.03 7.91
C TRP A 90 -8.35 -23.70 7.47
N VAL A 91 -9.19 -23.12 8.33
CA VAL A 91 -9.89 -21.84 8.03
C VAL A 91 -8.89 -20.71 7.90
N SER A 92 -7.91 -20.64 8.79
CA SER A 92 -6.90 -19.58 8.81
C SER A 92 -5.94 -19.66 7.62
N CYS A 93 -5.54 -20.86 7.21
CA CYS A 93 -4.74 -21.06 6.00
C CYS A 93 -5.53 -20.67 4.73
N ALA A 94 -6.85 -20.91 4.68
CA ALA A 94 -7.67 -20.45 3.58
C ALA A 94 -7.73 -18.92 3.51
N SER A 95 -7.81 -18.24 4.65
CA SER A 95 -7.76 -16.77 4.71
C SER A 95 -6.38 -16.23 4.30
N LEU A 96 -5.31 -16.88 4.74
CA LEU A 96 -3.94 -16.55 4.33
C LEU A 96 -3.76 -16.71 2.82
N GLN A 97 -4.24 -17.82 2.24
CA GLN A 97 -4.22 -18.04 0.79
C GLN A 97 -4.96 -16.91 0.06
N GLY A 98 -6.21 -16.59 0.48
CA GLY A 98 -7.00 -15.52 -0.13
C GLY A 98 -6.29 -14.16 -0.05
N MET A 99 -5.62 -13.86 1.08
CA MET A 99 -4.83 -12.66 1.26
C MET A 99 -3.65 -12.60 0.27
N LEU A 100 -2.91 -13.69 0.11
CA LEU A 100 -1.78 -13.76 -0.82
C LEU A 100 -2.24 -13.65 -2.29
N GLU A 101 -3.36 -14.26 -2.66
CA GLU A 101 -3.96 -14.11 -3.98
C GLU A 101 -4.40 -12.68 -4.27
N ALA A 102 -4.93 -11.98 -3.25
CA ALA A 102 -5.39 -10.60 -3.38
C ALA A 102 -4.26 -9.63 -3.76
N LEU A 103 -3.01 -9.92 -3.39
CA LEU A 103 -1.85 -9.10 -3.75
C LEU A 103 -1.67 -8.94 -5.27
N TYR A 104 -2.20 -9.87 -6.06
CA TYR A 104 -2.10 -9.90 -7.52
C TYR A 104 -3.39 -9.46 -8.24
N ARG A 105 -4.42 -9.04 -7.48
CA ARG A 105 -5.70 -8.57 -8.04
C ARG A 105 -5.69 -7.06 -8.22
N ASP A 106 -6.45 -6.58 -9.21
CA ASP A 106 -6.65 -5.15 -9.44
C ASP A 106 -7.78 -4.60 -8.57
N ILE A 107 -7.52 -4.55 -7.27
CA ILE A 107 -8.43 -4.04 -6.23
C ILE A 107 -7.68 -3.06 -5.32
N ASP A 108 -8.40 -2.16 -4.67
CA ASP A 108 -7.84 -1.14 -3.80
C ASP A 108 -7.87 -1.57 -2.33
N VAL A 109 -8.94 -2.23 -1.91
CA VAL A 109 -9.17 -2.70 -0.53
C VAL A 109 -9.62 -4.14 -0.54
N PHE A 110 -8.98 -4.98 0.27
CA PHE A 110 -9.35 -6.37 0.50
C PHE A 110 -9.76 -6.56 1.96
N ILE A 111 -10.98 -7.06 2.17
CA ILE A 111 -11.57 -7.24 3.50
C ILE A 111 -11.63 -8.73 3.83
N LEU A 112 -11.01 -9.12 4.93
CA LEU A 112 -11.05 -10.48 5.46
C LEU A 112 -12.12 -10.60 6.55
N ASP A 113 -13.12 -11.46 6.35
CA ASP A 113 -13.97 -11.94 7.43
C ASP A 113 -13.23 -13.07 8.13
N ARG A 114 -12.47 -12.72 9.18
CA ARG A 114 -11.45 -13.49 9.88
C ARG A 114 -10.17 -13.70 9.05
N GLY A 115 -9.03 -13.56 9.67
CA GLY A 115 -7.73 -13.68 9.04
C GLY A 115 -6.68 -14.24 10.00
N VAL A 116 -5.47 -13.70 9.90
CA VAL A 116 -4.30 -14.18 10.67
C VAL A 116 -4.37 -13.75 12.14
N PHE A 117 -4.96 -12.59 12.46
CA PHE A 117 -5.17 -12.18 13.84
C PHE A 117 -6.25 -13.05 14.52
N ASP A 118 -7.36 -13.31 13.83
CA ASP A 118 -8.44 -14.17 14.35
C ASP A 118 -7.94 -15.61 14.58
N ALA A 119 -6.99 -16.10 13.76
CA ALA A 119 -6.33 -17.36 13.95
C ALA A 119 -5.63 -17.45 15.32
N LEU A 120 -4.95 -16.37 15.72
CA LEU A 120 -4.27 -16.29 17.02
C LEU A 120 -5.28 -16.24 18.17
N VAL A 121 -6.43 -15.57 18.02
CA VAL A 121 -7.49 -15.55 19.04
C VAL A 121 -8.05 -16.94 19.27
N TRP A 122 -8.33 -17.69 18.19
CA TRP A 122 -8.82 -19.06 18.32
C TRP A 122 -7.75 -20.00 18.87
N ASN A 123 -6.49 -19.81 18.54
CA ASN A 123 -5.38 -20.58 19.06
C ASN A 123 -5.25 -20.39 20.58
N GLU A 124 -5.28 -19.15 21.06
CA GLU A 124 -5.29 -18.81 22.49
C GLU A 124 -6.48 -19.43 23.22
N TRP A 125 -7.70 -19.32 22.62
CA TRP A 125 -8.88 -19.95 23.21
C TRP A 125 -8.76 -21.48 23.32
N LEU A 126 -8.18 -22.15 22.31
CA LEU A 126 -7.98 -23.60 22.33
C LEU A 126 -7.00 -24.00 23.43
N GLU A 127 -5.92 -23.24 23.63
CA GLU A 127 -4.96 -23.44 24.70
C GLU A 127 -5.60 -23.22 26.07
N MET A 128 -6.24 -22.07 26.31
CA MET A 128 -6.92 -21.72 27.56
C MET A 128 -7.98 -22.77 27.97
N THR A 129 -8.61 -23.40 27.00
CA THR A 129 -9.63 -24.45 27.25
C THR A 129 -9.08 -25.86 27.28
N GLY A 130 -7.73 -26.01 27.24
CA GLY A 130 -7.05 -27.31 27.33
C GLY A 130 -7.29 -28.27 26.16
N LYS A 131 -7.67 -27.71 24.98
CA LYS A 131 -7.93 -28.48 23.76
C LYS A 131 -6.69 -28.75 22.94
N ILE A 132 -5.65 -27.98 23.19
CA ILE A 132 -4.31 -28.12 22.61
C ILE A 132 -3.27 -27.92 23.71
N THR A 133 -2.09 -28.44 23.49
CA THR A 133 -0.95 -28.21 24.36
C THR A 133 -0.33 -26.83 24.15
N SER A 134 0.38 -26.30 25.16
CA SER A 134 1.10 -25.03 25.01
C SER A 134 2.16 -25.05 23.91
N GLU A 135 2.74 -26.23 23.66
CA GLU A 135 3.72 -26.40 22.58
C GLU A 135 3.06 -26.27 21.19
N GLU A 136 1.91 -26.93 20.98
CA GLU A 136 1.13 -26.78 19.74
C GLU A 136 0.67 -25.32 19.55
N ALA A 137 0.18 -24.69 20.63
CA ALA A 137 -0.22 -23.28 20.59
C ALA A 137 0.92 -22.38 20.18
N ARG A 138 2.11 -22.57 20.75
CA ARG A 138 3.32 -21.80 20.43
C ARG A 138 3.74 -21.97 18.97
N GLN A 139 3.74 -23.19 18.44
CA GLN A 139 4.11 -23.48 17.04
C GLN A 139 3.15 -22.81 16.06
N VAL A 140 1.84 -22.88 16.30
CA VAL A 140 0.82 -22.24 15.47
C VAL A 140 0.94 -20.72 15.54
N ALA A 141 1.14 -20.16 16.74
CA ALA A 141 1.33 -18.73 16.92
C ALA A 141 2.58 -18.23 16.18
N GLN A 142 3.70 -18.94 16.25
CA GLN A 142 4.92 -18.61 15.52
C GLN A 142 4.69 -18.53 14.01
N PHE A 143 3.89 -19.44 13.44
CA PHE A 143 3.55 -19.39 12.02
C PHE A 143 2.72 -18.15 11.66
N PHE A 144 1.63 -17.88 12.40
CA PHE A 144 0.74 -16.76 12.08
C PHE A 144 1.28 -15.39 12.50
N THR A 145 2.33 -15.32 13.34
CA THR A 145 3.02 -14.07 13.70
C THR A 145 4.23 -13.75 12.83
N MET A 146 4.53 -14.55 11.80
CA MET A 146 5.60 -14.19 10.86
C MET A 146 5.35 -12.81 10.26
N SER A 147 6.36 -11.95 10.26
CA SER A 147 6.28 -10.58 9.71
C SER A 147 5.77 -10.55 8.28
N ARG A 148 6.14 -11.57 7.49
CA ARG A 148 5.66 -11.76 6.11
C ARG A 148 4.14 -11.76 5.96
N TRP A 149 3.38 -12.17 7.00
CA TRP A 149 1.92 -12.17 7.00
C TRP A 149 1.35 -10.94 7.71
N THR A 150 1.87 -10.63 8.89
CA THR A 150 1.34 -9.57 9.75
C THR A 150 1.54 -8.19 9.15
N GLU A 151 2.64 -7.94 8.46
CA GLU A 151 2.91 -6.69 7.74
C GLU A 151 1.98 -6.45 6.54
N LEU A 152 1.37 -7.51 6.00
CA LEU A 152 0.40 -7.38 4.93
C LEU A 152 -0.95 -6.84 5.43
N VAL A 153 -1.29 -7.10 6.70
CA VAL A 153 -2.55 -6.63 7.30
C VAL A 153 -2.38 -5.18 7.76
N ASP A 154 -3.07 -4.26 7.11
CA ASP A 154 -2.96 -2.84 7.42
C ASP A 154 -3.81 -2.43 8.61
N LEU A 155 -4.97 -3.08 8.81
CA LEU A 155 -5.91 -2.76 9.88
C LEU A 155 -6.63 -4.02 10.35
N VAL A 156 -6.68 -4.22 11.66
CA VAL A 156 -7.50 -5.26 12.30
C VAL A 156 -8.60 -4.58 13.11
N PHE A 157 -9.85 -4.84 12.78
CA PHE A 157 -10.99 -4.54 13.65
C PHE A 157 -11.27 -5.72 14.56
N VAL A 158 -11.25 -5.48 15.88
CA VAL A 158 -11.60 -6.49 16.88
C VAL A 158 -12.96 -6.13 17.49
N LEU A 159 -14.00 -6.81 17.03
CA LEU A 159 -15.37 -6.56 17.48
C LEU A 159 -15.71 -7.41 18.71
N THR A 160 -16.05 -6.75 19.79
CA THR A 160 -16.52 -7.39 21.02
C THR A 160 -18.00 -7.10 21.27
N CYS A 161 -18.63 -7.94 22.05
CA CYS A 161 -20.02 -7.78 22.48
C CYS A 161 -20.24 -8.52 23.78
N ASP A 162 -21.06 -7.97 24.66
CA ASP A 162 -21.49 -8.68 25.85
C ASP A 162 -22.08 -10.05 25.51
N PRO A 163 -21.70 -11.14 26.22
CA PRO A 163 -22.18 -12.50 25.94
C PRO A 163 -23.70 -12.65 25.90
N LYS A 164 -24.43 -11.95 26.78
CA LYS A 164 -25.88 -12.00 26.79
C LYS A 164 -26.51 -11.37 25.56
N VAL A 165 -25.98 -10.20 25.18
CA VAL A 165 -26.39 -9.48 23.96
C VAL A 165 -26.05 -10.29 22.70
N SER A 166 -24.91 -10.99 22.68
CA SER A 166 -24.57 -11.91 21.59
C SER A 166 -25.59 -13.05 21.46
N ILE A 167 -26.01 -13.63 22.59
CA ILE A 167 -27.02 -14.71 22.63
C ILE A 167 -28.37 -14.20 22.18
N GLU A 168 -28.79 -13.01 22.63
CA GLU A 168 -30.06 -12.39 22.21
C GLU A 168 -30.09 -12.13 20.69
N ARG A 169 -28.96 -11.64 20.15
CA ARG A 169 -28.81 -11.45 18.69
C ARG A 169 -28.83 -12.76 17.92
N GLU A 170 -28.27 -13.85 18.48
CA GLU A 170 -28.35 -15.19 17.88
C GLU A 170 -29.83 -15.64 17.78
N TYR A 171 -30.63 -15.50 18.85
CA TYR A 171 -32.02 -15.86 18.84
C TYR A 171 -32.85 -15.09 17.82
N ALA A 172 -32.58 -13.77 17.73
CA ALA A 172 -33.28 -12.92 16.78
C ALA A 172 -32.91 -13.25 15.32
N ASP A 173 -31.63 -13.53 15.05
CA ASP A 173 -31.17 -13.85 13.70
C ASP A 173 -31.59 -15.23 13.21
N GLN A 174 -31.62 -16.23 14.11
CA GLN A 174 -31.90 -17.62 13.76
C GLN A 174 -33.38 -18.00 13.98
N LEU A 175 -34.17 -17.08 14.55
CA LEU A 175 -35.60 -17.32 14.89
C LEU A 175 -35.79 -18.59 15.71
N THR A 176 -34.85 -18.90 16.63
CA THR A 176 -34.86 -20.08 17.48
C THR A 176 -34.12 -19.83 18.78
N THR A 177 -34.57 -20.48 19.87
CA THR A 177 -33.85 -20.49 21.16
C THR A 177 -32.80 -21.61 21.26
N LYS A 178 -32.67 -22.47 20.21
CA LYS A 178 -31.63 -23.50 20.15
C LYS A 178 -30.29 -22.86 19.86
N ARG A 179 -29.38 -22.93 20.82
CA ARG A 179 -28.05 -22.31 20.74
C ARG A 179 -27.11 -23.10 19.82
N GLY A 180 -26.28 -22.37 19.06
CA GLY A 180 -25.10 -22.97 18.42
C GLY A 180 -24.08 -23.43 19.46
N THR A 181 -23.20 -24.35 19.09
CA THR A 181 -22.21 -25.00 19.99
C THR A 181 -21.27 -24.01 20.70
N ILE A 182 -21.04 -22.83 20.15
CA ILE A 182 -20.14 -21.80 20.71
C ILE A 182 -20.94 -20.70 21.45
N MET A 183 -22.28 -20.70 21.37
CA MET A 183 -23.14 -19.65 21.92
C MET A 183 -23.55 -19.88 23.39
N ALA A 184 -22.68 -20.53 24.16
CA ALA A 184 -22.81 -20.59 25.62
C ALA A 184 -22.15 -19.35 26.25
N GLU A 185 -22.75 -18.77 27.28
CA GLU A 185 -22.25 -17.56 27.95
C GLU A 185 -20.82 -17.72 28.42
N GLU A 186 -20.50 -18.87 29.02
CA GLU A 186 -19.14 -19.18 29.50
C GLU A 186 -18.14 -19.26 28.35
N THR A 187 -18.50 -19.91 27.25
CA THR A 187 -17.64 -20.01 26.08
C THR A 187 -17.35 -18.64 25.46
N LEU A 188 -18.37 -17.76 25.42
CA LEU A 188 -18.22 -16.40 24.93
C LEU A 188 -17.33 -15.54 25.83
N LYS A 189 -17.43 -15.71 27.17
CA LYS A 189 -16.55 -15.07 28.15
C LYS A 189 -15.08 -15.52 27.95
N GLN A 190 -14.87 -16.80 27.82
CA GLN A 190 -13.52 -17.36 27.54
C GLN A 190 -12.96 -16.84 26.20
N PHE A 191 -13.80 -16.73 25.17
CA PHE A 191 -13.38 -16.17 23.89
C PHE A 191 -13.00 -14.68 23.99
N LEU A 192 -13.73 -13.88 24.77
CA LEU A 192 -13.35 -12.48 25.05
C LEU A 192 -12.04 -12.39 25.82
N GLN A 193 -11.80 -13.27 26.80
CA GLN A 193 -10.53 -13.33 27.51
C GLN A 193 -9.37 -13.69 26.58
N ALA A 194 -9.55 -14.69 25.71
CA ALA A 194 -8.58 -15.05 24.69
C ALA A 194 -8.31 -13.89 23.72
N THR A 195 -9.32 -13.12 23.35
CA THR A 195 -9.19 -11.93 22.50
C THR A 195 -8.31 -10.87 23.18
N ASP A 196 -8.59 -10.57 24.45
CA ASP A 196 -7.80 -9.59 25.22
C ASP A 196 -6.36 -10.05 25.40
N GLN A 197 -6.14 -11.33 25.69
CA GLN A 197 -4.80 -11.90 25.82
C GLN A 197 -4.03 -11.84 24.50
N THR A 198 -4.68 -12.20 23.40
CA THR A 198 -4.09 -12.12 22.05
C THR A 198 -3.67 -10.70 21.69
N MET A 199 -4.52 -9.70 21.97
CA MET A 199 -4.18 -8.29 21.75
C MET A 199 -2.95 -7.86 22.55
N LYS A 200 -2.82 -8.31 23.81
CA LYS A 200 -1.65 -8.01 24.67
C LYS A 200 -0.39 -8.69 24.18
N THR A 201 -0.48 -9.95 23.80
CA THR A 201 0.68 -10.79 23.46
C THR A 201 1.18 -10.50 22.03
N TYR A 202 0.27 -10.38 21.07
CA TYR A 202 0.63 -10.32 19.66
C TYR A 202 0.24 -9.00 18.97
N GLY A 203 -0.39 -8.05 19.69
CA GLY A 203 -0.85 -6.80 19.09
C GLY A 203 0.26 -5.98 18.43
N ALA A 204 1.46 -5.99 18.99
CA ALA A 204 2.62 -5.29 18.46
C ALA A 204 3.13 -5.85 17.10
N ASN A 205 2.72 -7.06 16.71
CA ASN A 205 3.05 -7.64 15.40
C ASN A 205 2.21 -7.05 14.25
N PHE A 206 1.13 -6.32 14.56
CA PHE A 206 0.20 -5.76 13.57
C PHE A 206 0.32 -4.23 13.51
N LYS A 207 0.21 -3.66 12.34
CA LYS A 207 0.34 -2.20 12.14
C LYS A 207 -0.69 -1.39 12.91
N ARG A 208 -1.94 -1.83 12.91
CA ARG A 208 -3.02 -1.16 13.61
C ARG A 208 -4.11 -2.13 14.02
N ILE A 209 -4.47 -2.12 15.31
CA ILE A 209 -5.63 -2.82 15.85
C ILE A 209 -6.59 -1.78 16.42
N VAL A 210 -7.87 -1.90 16.06
CA VAL A 210 -8.95 -1.04 16.56
C VAL A 210 -10.01 -1.91 17.23
N PRO A 211 -10.04 -1.94 18.57
CA PRO A 211 -11.09 -2.62 19.32
C PRO A 211 -12.39 -1.81 19.27
N ILE A 212 -13.51 -2.47 19.02
CA ILE A 212 -14.84 -1.86 18.99
C ILE A 212 -15.82 -2.70 19.79
N ASP A 213 -16.30 -2.16 20.89
CA ASP A 213 -17.43 -2.74 21.63
C ASP A 213 -18.75 -2.37 20.94
N THR A 214 -19.50 -3.40 20.56
CA THR A 214 -20.79 -3.26 19.87
C THR A 214 -21.98 -3.55 20.78
N THR A 215 -21.78 -3.74 22.06
CA THR A 215 -22.83 -4.10 23.04
C THR A 215 -24.03 -3.19 22.95
N ASN A 216 -23.82 -1.88 23.04
CA ASN A 216 -24.87 -0.86 23.06
C ASN A 216 -25.05 -0.16 21.69
N THR A 217 -24.54 -0.74 20.61
CA THR A 217 -24.52 -0.07 19.31
C THR A 217 -25.67 -0.57 18.43
N ARG A 218 -26.51 0.34 17.93
CA ARG A 218 -27.48 0.02 16.87
C ARG A 218 -26.72 -0.32 15.58
N THR A 219 -27.25 -1.23 14.78
CA THR A 219 -26.57 -1.76 13.58
C THR A 219 -26.03 -0.66 12.66
N GLN A 220 -26.86 0.34 12.32
CA GLN A 220 -26.47 1.43 11.41
C GLN A 220 -25.38 2.32 12.00
N GLN A 221 -25.47 2.63 13.31
CA GLN A 221 -24.42 3.41 14.00
C GLN A 221 -23.10 2.65 14.09
N GLY A 222 -23.16 1.32 14.30
CA GLY A 222 -21.98 0.46 14.29
C GLY A 222 -21.28 0.45 12.94
N VAL A 223 -22.03 0.31 11.85
CA VAL A 223 -21.47 0.38 10.49
C VAL A 223 -20.85 1.74 10.21
N ALA A 224 -21.54 2.83 10.56
CA ALA A 224 -21.02 4.19 10.36
C ALA A 224 -19.70 4.43 11.15
N LYS A 225 -19.66 4.01 12.42
CA LYS A 225 -18.44 4.12 13.26
C LYS A 225 -17.27 3.33 12.67
N ILE A 226 -17.50 2.10 12.23
CA ILE A 226 -16.47 1.26 11.63
C ILE A 226 -16.00 1.84 10.31
N THR A 227 -16.90 2.35 9.48
CA THR A 227 -16.55 3.02 8.21
C THR A 227 -15.71 4.27 8.48
N ASP A 228 -16.08 5.08 9.46
CA ASP A 228 -15.33 6.27 9.86
C ASP A 228 -13.91 5.93 10.33
N GLU A 229 -13.78 4.94 11.22
CA GLU A 229 -12.46 4.50 11.70
C GLU A 229 -11.62 3.87 10.57
N ALA A 230 -12.24 3.08 9.69
CA ALA A 230 -11.54 2.54 8.52
C ALA A 230 -10.98 3.67 7.64
N LEU A 231 -11.80 4.64 7.27
CA LEU A 231 -11.39 5.76 6.43
C LEU A 231 -10.29 6.60 7.10
N LYS A 232 -10.40 6.88 8.41
CA LYS A 232 -9.35 7.60 9.16
C LYS A 232 -8.02 6.88 9.10
N VAL A 233 -8.01 5.59 9.44
CA VAL A 233 -6.78 4.79 9.49
C VAL A 233 -6.18 4.62 8.09
N LEU A 234 -6.99 4.32 7.09
CA LEU A 234 -6.52 4.15 5.72
C LEU A 234 -5.97 5.45 5.13
N ASN A 235 -6.64 6.59 5.37
CA ASN A 235 -6.12 7.89 4.99
C ASN A 235 -4.78 8.19 5.66
N GLN A 236 -4.62 7.88 6.94
CA GLN A 236 -3.34 8.06 7.65
C GLN A 236 -2.23 7.20 7.08
N PHE A 237 -2.51 5.95 6.70
CA PHE A 237 -1.51 5.06 6.11
C PHE A 237 -1.12 5.44 4.69
N LEU A 238 -2.05 6.03 3.93
CA LEU A 238 -1.78 6.43 2.56
C LEU A 238 -1.21 7.84 2.45
N ASP A 239 -1.54 8.70 3.39
CA ASP A 239 -1.00 10.05 3.46
C ASP A 239 0.40 9.97 4.10
N GLU A 240 1.30 9.29 3.40
CA GLU A 240 2.69 9.16 3.81
C GLU A 240 3.30 10.53 4.08
N THR A 241 4.07 10.62 5.15
CA THR A 241 4.85 11.82 5.43
C THR A 241 6.12 11.79 4.60
N ILE A 242 6.21 12.70 3.63
CA ILE A 242 7.34 12.77 2.69
C ILE A 242 8.20 14.01 2.94
N CYS A 243 9.46 13.89 2.57
CA CYS A 243 10.43 14.98 2.63
C CYS A 243 10.12 16.05 1.58
N VAL A 244 10.14 17.29 2.00
CA VAL A 244 10.09 18.45 1.12
C VAL A 244 11.15 19.47 1.51
N VAL A 245 11.56 20.29 0.56
CA VAL A 245 12.41 21.45 0.78
C VAL A 245 11.69 22.71 0.29
N PRO A 246 11.84 23.86 0.98
CA PRO A 246 11.24 25.11 0.53
C PRO A 246 11.81 25.53 -0.84
N ILE A 247 10.95 25.83 -1.81
CA ILE A 247 11.37 26.29 -3.14
C ILE A 247 12.24 27.56 -3.07
N GLY A 248 12.04 28.38 -2.04
CA GLY A 248 12.82 29.58 -1.78
C GLY A 248 14.30 29.31 -1.51
N ALA A 249 14.63 28.18 -0.91
CA ALA A 249 16.01 27.76 -0.65
C ALA A 249 16.77 27.41 -1.95
N LEU A 250 16.07 27.08 -3.02
CA LEU A 250 16.61 26.56 -4.28
C LEU A 250 16.65 27.59 -5.43
N ARG A 251 15.93 28.71 -5.31
CA ARG A 251 15.81 29.70 -6.40
C ARG A 251 17.13 30.25 -6.93
N THR A 252 18.19 30.21 -6.12
CA THR A 252 19.53 30.67 -6.51
C THR A 252 20.41 29.56 -7.07
N VAL A 253 19.97 28.30 -7.01
CA VAL A 253 20.84 27.14 -7.29
C VAL A 253 20.42 26.38 -8.55
N LEU A 254 19.12 26.43 -8.94
CA LEU A 254 18.59 25.54 -9.98
C LEU A 254 17.70 26.26 -11.00
N PRO A 255 17.98 26.09 -12.30
CA PRO A 255 17.03 26.42 -13.38
C PRO A 255 15.71 25.64 -13.25
N GLU A 256 14.67 26.11 -13.94
CA GLU A 256 13.32 25.53 -13.82
C GLU A 256 13.13 24.23 -14.59
N ARG A 257 13.93 23.97 -15.61
CA ARG A 257 13.81 22.78 -16.47
C ARG A 257 15.17 22.32 -16.99
N GLY A 258 15.38 21.01 -17.02
CA GLY A 258 16.53 20.35 -17.62
C GLY A 258 17.20 19.33 -16.70
N LEU A 259 18.29 18.77 -17.19
CA LEU A 259 19.22 17.94 -16.43
C LEU A 259 20.49 18.75 -16.13
N PHE A 260 20.94 18.69 -14.87
CA PHE A 260 22.07 19.47 -14.35
C PHE A 260 23.09 18.52 -13.73
N SER A 261 24.24 18.35 -14.37
CA SER A 261 25.31 17.45 -13.95
C SER A 261 26.53 18.17 -13.40
N ASP A 262 26.49 19.52 -13.22
CA ASP A 262 27.60 20.24 -12.55
C ASP A 262 27.72 19.75 -11.10
N PRO A 263 28.90 19.22 -10.70
CA PRO A 263 29.08 18.67 -9.36
C PRO A 263 28.81 19.68 -8.23
N LYS A 264 29.02 20.98 -8.48
CA LYS A 264 28.78 22.03 -7.49
C LYS A 264 27.27 22.25 -7.30
N ILE A 265 26.50 22.21 -8.39
CA ILE A 265 25.03 22.32 -8.35
C ILE A 265 24.46 21.13 -7.62
N VAL A 266 24.91 19.91 -7.97
CA VAL A 266 24.45 18.67 -7.35
C VAL A 266 24.79 18.65 -5.86
N ALA A 267 26.01 18.95 -5.47
CA ALA A 267 26.42 19.01 -4.07
C ALA A 267 25.67 20.10 -3.29
N GLY A 268 25.50 21.29 -3.88
CA GLY A 268 24.73 22.38 -3.27
C GLY A 268 23.28 21.99 -2.99
N PHE A 269 22.63 21.23 -3.90
CA PHE A 269 21.28 20.73 -3.67
C PHE A 269 21.23 19.70 -2.54
N THR A 270 22.14 18.73 -2.51
CA THR A 270 22.16 17.73 -1.43
C THR A 270 22.38 18.37 -0.07
N GLU A 271 23.23 19.39 0.03
CA GLU A 271 23.39 20.17 1.27
C GLU A 271 22.10 20.90 1.68
N ILE A 272 21.36 21.46 0.71
CA ILE A 272 20.07 22.11 0.99
C ILE A 272 19.06 21.08 1.50
N VAL A 273 18.99 19.89 0.89
CA VAL A 273 18.11 18.83 1.37
C VAL A 273 18.44 18.48 2.82
N GLU A 274 19.72 18.32 3.16
CA GLU A 274 20.12 17.98 4.52
C GLU A 274 19.79 19.08 5.55
N LYS A 275 19.90 20.34 5.18
CA LYS A 275 19.70 21.48 6.10
C LYS A 275 18.24 21.91 6.20
N GLU A 276 17.52 21.92 5.10
CA GLU A 276 16.20 22.55 4.97
C GLU A 276 15.06 21.53 4.85
N LYS A 277 15.40 20.20 4.90
CA LYS A 277 14.38 19.17 4.81
C LYS A 277 13.35 19.31 5.92
N THR A 278 12.09 19.17 5.53
CA THR A 278 10.98 19.02 6.46
C THR A 278 10.07 17.91 5.98
N PHE A 279 9.27 17.36 6.87
CA PHE A 279 8.39 16.25 6.55
C PHE A 279 6.94 16.71 6.67
N VAL A 280 6.19 16.60 5.59
CA VAL A 280 4.77 16.95 5.54
C VAL A 280 3.95 15.80 4.94
N PRO A 281 2.64 15.72 5.23
CA PRO A 281 1.78 14.77 4.56
C PRO A 281 1.90 14.92 3.03
N ARG A 282 1.93 13.80 2.31
CA ARG A 282 2.07 13.79 0.85
C ARG A 282 0.96 14.60 0.15
N SER A 283 -0.27 14.53 0.69
CA SER A 283 -1.38 15.34 0.18
C SER A 283 -1.11 16.85 0.24
N ASP A 284 -0.43 17.32 1.29
CA ASP A 284 -0.06 18.72 1.44
C ASP A 284 1.10 19.09 0.51
N ALA A 285 2.11 18.21 0.39
CA ALA A 285 3.23 18.40 -0.51
C ALA A 285 2.80 18.52 -1.97
N GLU A 286 1.85 17.67 -2.40
CA GLU A 286 1.32 17.66 -3.78
C GLU A 286 0.45 18.89 -4.11
N GLN A 287 -0.04 19.62 -3.13
CA GLN A 287 -0.87 20.82 -3.32
C GLN A 287 -0.11 22.12 -3.11
N ASN A 288 0.98 22.11 -2.36
CA ASN A 288 1.70 23.33 -1.97
C ASN A 288 2.84 23.67 -2.95
N ALA A 289 2.66 24.70 -3.76
CA ALA A 289 3.66 25.16 -4.73
C ALA A 289 4.94 25.74 -4.08
N ASN A 290 4.98 25.94 -2.76
CA ASN A 290 6.18 26.43 -2.07
C ASN A 290 7.15 25.29 -1.69
N TYR A 291 6.79 24.05 -1.96
CA TYR A 291 7.59 22.89 -1.67
C TYR A 291 8.12 22.21 -2.93
N LEU A 292 9.35 21.70 -2.84
CA LEU A 292 9.91 20.75 -3.80
C LEU A 292 10.17 19.43 -3.11
N GLN A 293 9.87 18.35 -3.80
CA GLN A 293 9.99 16.97 -3.34
C GLN A 293 11.24 16.35 -3.97
N PRO A 294 12.31 16.07 -3.22
CA PRO A 294 13.47 15.33 -3.74
C PRO A 294 13.06 13.87 -4.03
N ILE A 295 13.39 13.40 -5.21
CA ILE A 295 13.11 12.04 -5.68
C ILE A 295 14.44 11.36 -6.03
N PRO A 296 15.09 10.67 -5.08
CA PRO A 296 16.23 9.84 -5.39
C PRO A 296 15.85 8.75 -6.39
N CYS A 297 16.57 8.67 -7.48
CA CYS A 297 16.35 7.67 -8.52
C CYS A 297 17.64 7.25 -9.17
N ALA A 298 17.68 6.07 -9.78
CA ALA A 298 18.87 5.56 -10.43
C ALA A 298 18.62 5.04 -11.83
N VAL A 299 19.59 5.25 -12.70
CA VAL A 299 19.79 4.47 -13.92
C VAL A 299 20.56 3.21 -13.55
N LEU A 300 20.02 2.05 -13.87
CA LEU A 300 20.67 0.77 -13.67
C LEU A 300 21.28 0.29 -14.99
N ARG A 301 22.59 0.12 -14.99
CA ARG A 301 23.38 -0.17 -16.19
C ARG A 301 24.17 -1.45 -16.04
N TYR A 302 24.33 -2.18 -17.13
CA TYR A 302 25.29 -3.26 -17.30
C TYR A 302 25.94 -3.11 -18.67
N GLU A 303 27.25 -2.77 -18.71
CA GLU A 303 27.99 -2.48 -19.92
C GLU A 303 27.28 -1.43 -20.81
N ASP A 304 26.86 -1.83 -22.00
CA ASP A 304 26.13 -1.02 -22.99
C ASP A 304 24.60 -1.20 -22.95
N LYS A 305 24.08 -1.78 -21.85
CA LYS A 305 22.66 -1.99 -21.60
C LYS A 305 22.16 -1.20 -20.41
N ILE A 306 20.92 -0.74 -20.46
CA ILE A 306 20.25 -0.09 -19.35
C ILE A 306 18.91 -0.76 -19.03
N LEU A 307 18.47 -0.69 -17.78
CA LEU A 307 17.15 -1.17 -17.38
C LEU A 307 16.06 -0.25 -17.93
N VAL A 308 15.12 -0.85 -18.66
CA VAL A 308 13.92 -0.17 -19.16
C VAL A 308 12.70 -0.68 -18.44
N LEU A 309 11.84 0.23 -18.00
CA LEU A 309 10.59 -0.04 -17.31
C LEU A 309 9.44 0.58 -18.11
N LYS A 310 8.29 -0.10 -18.22
CA LYS A 310 7.07 0.49 -18.79
C LYS A 310 5.98 0.51 -17.73
N ARG A 311 5.55 1.71 -17.33
CA ARG A 311 4.54 1.89 -16.31
C ARG A 311 3.16 1.49 -16.82
N LYS A 312 2.38 0.82 -15.97
CA LYS A 312 1.11 0.16 -16.33
C LYS A 312 -0.12 0.92 -15.84
N LYS A 313 0.03 1.79 -14.86
CA LYS A 313 -1.11 2.33 -14.11
C LYS A 313 -1.96 3.30 -14.97
N LYS A 314 -3.20 2.90 -15.26
CA LYS A 314 -4.20 3.75 -15.92
C LYS A 314 -4.57 4.94 -15.00
N GLY A 315 -4.62 6.15 -15.54
CA GLY A 315 -4.87 7.38 -14.78
C GLY A 315 -3.61 8.04 -14.18
N HIS A 316 -2.44 7.39 -14.24
CA HIS A 316 -1.19 8.01 -13.84
C HIS A 316 -0.60 8.84 -15.00
N PRO A 317 0.01 10.03 -14.77
CA PRO A 317 0.62 10.85 -15.82
C PRO A 317 1.65 10.10 -16.69
N LEU A 318 2.37 9.13 -16.09
CA LEU A 318 3.34 8.28 -16.78
C LEU A 318 2.74 6.93 -17.26
N HIS A 319 1.42 6.83 -17.39
CA HIS A 319 0.78 5.61 -17.89
C HIS A 319 1.26 5.30 -19.31
N ASP A 320 1.66 4.04 -19.52
CA ASP A 320 2.19 3.52 -20.78
C ASP A 320 3.49 4.18 -21.29
N THR A 321 4.14 5.04 -20.49
CA THR A 321 5.45 5.58 -20.84
C THR A 321 6.58 4.65 -20.43
N TYR A 322 7.68 4.70 -21.16
CA TYR A 322 8.92 4.07 -20.77
C TYR A 322 9.72 4.95 -19.80
N ALA A 323 10.30 4.31 -18.79
CA ALA A 323 11.24 4.90 -17.87
C ALA A 323 12.57 4.15 -17.91
N VAL A 324 13.69 4.90 -17.89
CA VAL A 324 15.04 4.37 -17.80
C VAL A 324 15.63 4.58 -16.40
N TRP A 325 14.75 4.80 -15.43
CA TRP A 325 15.10 5.04 -14.03
C TRP A 325 14.09 4.37 -13.08
N ALA A 326 14.55 4.06 -11.87
CA ALA A 326 13.74 3.57 -10.75
C ALA A 326 14.04 4.41 -9.51
N GLY A 327 13.04 4.64 -8.65
CA GLY A 327 13.17 5.42 -7.42
C GLY A 327 11.88 6.11 -7.02
N GLY A 328 11.87 6.78 -5.86
CA GLY A 328 10.65 7.33 -5.30
C GLY A 328 10.84 8.40 -4.24
N HIS A 329 9.79 8.65 -3.46
CA HIS A 329 9.74 9.71 -2.46
C HIS A 329 10.57 9.38 -1.23
N VAL A 330 11.23 10.39 -0.69
CA VAL A 330 11.91 10.33 0.60
C VAL A 330 10.87 10.34 1.71
N ILE A 331 10.84 9.31 2.54
CA ILE A 331 9.95 9.21 3.70
C ILE A 331 10.73 9.38 5.02
N LYS A 332 10.01 9.63 6.10
CA LYS A 332 10.64 9.84 7.41
C LYS A 332 11.43 8.61 7.91
N ALA A 333 11.04 7.41 7.50
CA ALA A 333 11.75 6.19 7.85
C ALA A 333 13.14 6.07 7.19
N ASP A 334 13.42 6.87 6.16
CA ASP A 334 14.71 6.90 5.47
C ASP A 334 15.77 7.79 6.19
N GLU A 335 15.38 8.50 7.29
CA GLU A 335 16.33 9.32 8.05
C GLU A 335 17.54 8.51 8.52
N GLY A 336 18.73 9.09 8.38
CA GLY A 336 20.02 8.49 8.73
C GLY A 336 21.16 9.34 8.22
N ASP A 337 22.34 8.75 8.05
CA ASP A 337 23.55 9.46 7.60
C ASP A 337 23.44 10.05 6.19
N ASP A 338 22.69 9.42 5.31
CA ASP A 338 22.38 9.90 3.95
C ASP A 338 20.94 9.50 3.59
N ILE A 339 20.01 10.43 3.78
CA ILE A 339 18.59 10.18 3.58
C ILE A 339 18.25 9.86 2.11
N LEU A 340 18.92 10.49 1.15
CA LEU A 340 18.68 10.27 -0.27
C LEU A 340 19.13 8.87 -0.70
N LEU A 341 20.29 8.44 -0.20
CA LEU A 341 20.83 7.12 -0.47
C LEU A 341 19.98 6.01 0.20
N ASN A 342 19.56 6.24 1.44
CA ASN A 342 18.67 5.31 2.15
C ASN A 342 17.34 5.13 1.42
N THR A 343 16.76 6.23 0.95
CA THR A 343 15.55 6.20 0.11
C THR A 343 15.77 5.38 -1.16
N LEU A 344 16.85 5.65 -1.88
CA LEU A 344 17.15 4.94 -3.11
C LEU A 344 17.29 3.44 -2.88
N ASN A 345 17.98 3.01 -1.84
CA ASN A 345 18.12 1.59 -1.48
C ASN A 345 16.76 0.93 -1.19
N ARG A 346 15.89 1.61 -0.44
CA ARG A 346 14.54 1.12 -0.15
C ARG A 346 13.72 0.99 -1.43
N GLU A 347 13.66 2.04 -2.25
CA GLU A 347 12.85 2.06 -3.47
C GLU A 347 13.32 1.01 -4.49
N LEU A 348 14.63 0.85 -4.68
CA LEU A 348 15.16 -0.20 -5.57
C LEU A 348 14.82 -1.61 -5.06
N THR A 349 14.82 -1.80 -3.74
CA THR A 349 14.40 -3.07 -3.14
C THR A 349 12.90 -3.33 -3.36
N GLU A 350 12.07 -2.30 -3.24
CA GLU A 350 10.60 -2.41 -3.36
C GLU A 350 10.13 -2.51 -4.82
N GLU A 351 10.73 -1.76 -5.74
CA GLU A 351 10.31 -1.68 -7.14
C GLU A 351 10.94 -2.74 -8.03
N VAL A 352 12.23 -3.02 -7.84
CA VAL A 352 13.03 -3.82 -8.78
C VAL A 352 13.49 -5.14 -8.18
N PHE A 353 13.38 -5.31 -6.85
CA PHE A 353 13.76 -6.53 -6.12
C PHE A 353 15.13 -7.07 -6.51
N ILE A 354 16.14 -6.21 -6.60
CA ILE A 354 17.50 -6.62 -6.94
C ILE A 354 18.03 -7.52 -5.83
N LYS A 355 18.33 -8.77 -6.15
CA LYS A 355 18.81 -9.77 -5.19
C LYS A 355 20.31 -9.77 -5.01
N GLU A 356 21.05 -9.22 -5.95
CA GLU A 356 22.51 -9.19 -5.95
C GLU A 356 23.02 -7.86 -5.41
N ALA A 357 24.15 -7.92 -4.70
CA ALA A 357 24.83 -6.72 -4.26
C ALA A 357 25.30 -5.92 -5.50
N PHE A 358 24.91 -4.67 -5.58
CA PHE A 358 25.39 -3.72 -6.58
C PHE A 358 26.33 -2.71 -5.93
N GLU A 359 27.23 -2.15 -6.72
CA GLU A 359 28.04 -1.02 -6.27
C GLU A 359 27.24 0.26 -6.48
N LEU A 360 26.75 0.83 -5.39
CA LEU A 360 26.08 2.10 -5.43
C LEU A 360 27.13 3.22 -5.41
N ASN A 361 27.13 4.05 -6.45
CA ASN A 361 27.87 5.30 -6.38
C ASN A 361 27.22 6.17 -5.28
N SER A 362 27.96 6.43 -4.22
CA SER A 362 27.45 7.15 -3.05
C SER A 362 27.14 8.63 -3.32
N LYS A 363 27.43 9.13 -4.52
CA LYS A 363 27.15 10.51 -4.91
C LYS A 363 26.19 10.56 -6.09
N PRO A 364 25.19 11.45 -6.05
CA PRO A 364 24.35 11.68 -7.21
C PRO A 364 25.15 12.29 -8.36
N VAL A 365 24.82 11.92 -9.59
CA VAL A 365 25.49 12.35 -10.83
C VAL A 365 24.82 13.54 -11.50
N ALA A 366 23.51 13.73 -11.26
CA ALA A 366 22.76 14.83 -11.85
C ALA A 366 21.48 15.13 -11.06
N LEU A 367 20.88 16.29 -11.34
CA LEU A 367 19.55 16.67 -10.93
C LEU A 367 18.68 16.84 -12.17
N ILE A 368 17.39 16.46 -12.09
CA ILE A 368 16.44 16.69 -13.18
C ILE A 368 15.24 17.44 -12.67
N ARG A 369 14.85 18.46 -13.41
CA ARG A 369 13.66 19.26 -13.13
C ARG A 369 12.83 19.44 -14.40
N THR A 370 11.50 19.43 -14.25
CA THR A 370 10.57 19.71 -15.34
C THR A 370 9.43 20.61 -14.84
N ASN A 371 8.82 21.33 -15.73
CA ASN A 371 7.70 22.23 -15.45
C ASN A 371 6.50 21.97 -16.39
N GLU A 372 6.38 20.76 -16.93
CA GLU A 372 5.30 20.41 -17.87
C GLU A 372 3.91 20.56 -17.27
N ASP A 373 3.75 20.21 -16.02
CA ASP A 373 2.51 20.39 -15.29
C ASP A 373 2.77 20.82 -13.82
N ALA A 374 1.71 21.21 -13.15
CA ALA A 374 1.78 21.67 -11.76
C ALA A 374 2.30 20.62 -10.78
N ARG A 375 2.16 19.33 -11.07
CA ARG A 375 2.67 18.24 -10.24
C ARG A 375 4.16 18.01 -10.54
N ALA A 376 4.50 17.88 -11.81
CA ALA A 376 5.89 17.65 -12.23
C ALA A 376 6.83 18.77 -11.74
N SER A 377 6.35 20.02 -11.72
CA SER A 377 7.12 21.17 -11.24
C SER A 377 7.49 21.13 -9.74
N ARG A 378 6.82 20.29 -8.95
CA ARG A 378 7.09 20.08 -7.51
C ARG A 378 8.07 18.96 -7.22
N HIS A 379 8.52 18.23 -8.24
CA HIS A 379 9.46 17.13 -8.09
C HIS A 379 10.83 17.52 -8.65
N ILE A 380 11.87 17.04 -7.99
CA ILE A 380 13.24 17.14 -8.46
C ILE A 380 13.92 15.78 -8.34
N ALA A 381 14.29 15.18 -9.47
CA ALA A 381 15.03 13.95 -9.46
C ALA A 381 16.48 14.18 -8.97
N VAL A 382 16.92 13.32 -8.06
CA VAL A 382 18.31 13.21 -7.64
C VAL A 382 18.85 11.93 -8.25
N LEU A 383 19.54 12.06 -9.37
CA LEU A 383 19.92 10.94 -10.21
C LEU A 383 21.23 10.30 -9.78
N TYR A 384 21.20 9.00 -9.61
CA TYR A 384 22.36 8.12 -9.38
C TYR A 384 22.56 7.20 -10.57
N GLU A 385 23.80 6.74 -10.74
CA GLU A 385 24.15 5.69 -11.69
C GLU A 385 24.59 4.45 -10.91
N ILE A 386 24.01 3.29 -11.26
CA ILE A 386 24.31 2.01 -10.64
C ILE A 386 24.78 1.05 -11.72
N ASN A 387 26.01 0.58 -11.57
CA ASN A 387 26.57 -0.46 -12.42
C ASN A 387 26.26 -1.83 -11.82
N LEU A 388 25.53 -2.65 -12.58
CA LEU A 388 25.21 -4.01 -12.22
C LEU A 388 26.44 -4.90 -12.48
N LYS A 389 26.64 -5.92 -11.63
CA LYS A 389 27.77 -6.86 -11.77
C LYS A 389 27.49 -7.99 -12.77
N SER A 390 26.24 -8.19 -13.16
CA SER A 390 25.83 -9.24 -14.06
C SER A 390 24.59 -8.84 -14.85
N GLU A 391 24.52 -9.26 -16.11
CA GLU A 391 23.32 -9.14 -16.94
C GLU A 391 22.19 -10.07 -16.46
N HIS A 392 22.53 -11.12 -15.72
CA HIS A 392 21.58 -12.11 -15.18
C HIS A 392 21.00 -11.73 -13.84
N VAL A 393 21.00 -10.45 -13.48
CA VAL A 393 20.32 -9.95 -12.30
C VAL A 393 18.84 -10.34 -12.40
N ALA A 394 18.38 -11.14 -11.44
CA ALA A 394 16.98 -11.53 -11.38
C ALA A 394 16.13 -10.33 -10.97
N LEU A 395 15.71 -9.56 -11.97
CA LEU A 395 14.80 -8.44 -11.78
C LEU A 395 13.39 -8.98 -11.59
N ALA A 396 12.89 -8.93 -10.38
CA ALA A 396 11.49 -9.18 -10.11
C ALA A 396 10.77 -7.84 -10.00
N LEU A 397 10.11 -7.43 -11.06
CA LEU A 397 9.36 -6.18 -11.05
C LEU A 397 8.08 -6.29 -10.23
N ASN A 398 7.73 -5.20 -9.60
CA ASN A 398 6.38 -5.02 -9.07
C ASN A 398 5.36 -5.04 -10.24
N GLN A 399 4.71 -6.19 -10.44
CA GLN A 399 3.81 -6.43 -11.59
C GLN A 399 2.55 -5.55 -11.57
N LYS A 400 2.24 -4.86 -10.49
CA LYS A 400 1.12 -3.91 -10.43
C LYS A 400 1.49 -2.56 -11.03
N GLU A 401 2.74 -2.18 -10.93
CA GLU A 401 3.25 -0.89 -11.38
C GLU A 401 3.81 -0.96 -12.81
N PHE A 402 4.49 -2.05 -13.12
CA PHE A 402 5.17 -2.23 -14.39
C PHE A 402 4.54 -3.33 -15.23
N ARG A 403 4.62 -3.19 -16.56
CA ARG A 403 4.19 -4.24 -17.47
C ARG A 403 5.10 -5.46 -17.35
N SER A 404 4.51 -6.64 -17.50
CA SER A 404 5.25 -7.91 -17.50
C SER A 404 6.22 -7.97 -18.70
N THR A 405 7.35 -8.63 -18.50
CA THR A 405 8.32 -8.96 -19.55
C THR A 405 7.82 -9.99 -20.56
N ARG A 406 6.59 -10.52 -20.41
CA ARG A 406 6.00 -11.49 -21.37
C ARG A 406 5.54 -10.77 -22.64
N GLY A 407 5.96 -11.28 -23.78
CA GLY A 407 5.64 -10.74 -25.10
C GLY A 407 6.70 -9.76 -25.64
N SER A 408 6.31 -8.85 -26.52
CA SER A 408 7.18 -7.86 -27.17
C SER A 408 7.54 -6.64 -26.31
N SER A 409 7.13 -6.61 -25.04
CA SER A 409 7.39 -5.50 -24.14
C SER A 409 8.86 -5.47 -23.73
N MET A 410 9.51 -4.30 -23.83
CA MET A 410 10.86 -4.04 -23.32
C MET A 410 10.91 -3.84 -21.80
N SER A 411 9.76 -3.82 -21.12
CA SER A 411 9.67 -3.55 -19.69
C SER A 411 10.35 -4.61 -18.82
N GLY A 412 11.16 -4.17 -17.87
CA GLY A 412 11.81 -5.03 -16.86
C GLY A 412 12.97 -5.85 -17.38
N ARG A 413 13.66 -5.37 -18.38
CA ARG A 413 14.87 -6.00 -18.91
C ARG A 413 15.93 -4.97 -19.22
N LEU A 414 17.17 -5.44 -19.29
CA LEU A 414 18.28 -4.69 -19.82
C LEU A 414 18.18 -4.62 -21.34
N VAL A 415 18.17 -3.42 -21.87
CA VAL A 415 18.02 -3.12 -23.31
C VAL A 415 19.29 -2.41 -23.75
N GLN A 416 19.75 -2.70 -24.97
CA GLN A 416 20.90 -2.07 -25.56
C GLN A 416 20.69 -0.56 -25.68
N ILE A 417 21.71 0.23 -25.36
CA ILE A 417 21.63 1.69 -25.45
C ILE A 417 21.26 2.15 -26.85
N ASN A 418 21.74 1.46 -27.89
CA ASN A 418 21.46 1.80 -29.29
C ASN A 418 19.99 1.53 -29.72
N GLU A 419 19.21 0.83 -28.90
CA GLU A 419 17.75 0.61 -29.12
C GLU A 419 16.89 1.69 -28.45
N MET A 420 17.49 2.65 -27.74
CA MET A 420 16.73 3.70 -27.03
C MET A 420 15.99 4.64 -27.97
N SER A 421 16.51 4.89 -29.16
CA SER A 421 15.85 5.67 -30.19
C SER A 421 14.49 5.10 -30.61
N ASP A 422 14.31 3.78 -30.53
CA ASP A 422 13.07 3.09 -30.94
C ASP A 422 11.91 3.36 -29.97
N ILE A 423 12.20 3.67 -28.72
CA ILE A 423 11.23 3.92 -27.67
C ILE A 423 11.23 5.37 -27.15
N TYR A 424 12.08 6.24 -27.70
CA TYR A 424 12.28 7.59 -27.20
C TYR A 424 11.00 8.42 -27.16
N ASP A 425 10.18 8.36 -28.20
CA ASP A 425 8.93 9.14 -28.29
C ASP A 425 7.90 8.69 -27.21
N GLU A 426 7.97 7.44 -26.76
CA GLU A 426 7.13 6.89 -25.71
C GLU A 426 7.72 7.09 -24.29
N MET A 427 8.87 7.76 -24.14
CA MET A 427 9.49 8.03 -22.85
C MET A 427 8.85 9.24 -22.16
N GLY A 428 8.80 9.18 -20.82
CA GLY A 428 8.54 10.35 -20.00
C GLY A 428 9.74 11.33 -20.00
N ASP A 429 9.50 12.59 -19.67
CA ASP A 429 10.49 13.69 -19.76
C ASP A 429 11.80 13.41 -19.04
N TRP A 430 11.78 12.93 -17.82
CA TRP A 430 13.03 12.62 -17.11
C TRP A 430 13.87 11.60 -17.87
N SER A 431 13.22 10.59 -18.46
CA SER A 431 13.92 9.60 -19.27
C SER A 431 14.52 10.20 -20.53
N LYS A 432 13.81 11.13 -21.18
CA LYS A 432 14.32 11.86 -22.35
C LYS A 432 15.53 12.69 -21.96
N PHE A 433 15.47 13.47 -20.88
CA PHE A 433 16.64 14.24 -20.40
C PHE A 433 17.84 13.34 -20.05
N ILE A 434 17.61 12.16 -19.49
CA ILE A 434 18.66 11.18 -19.21
C ILE A 434 19.31 10.71 -20.52
N VAL A 435 18.49 10.29 -21.50
CA VAL A 435 18.98 9.80 -22.79
C VAL A 435 19.72 10.90 -23.55
N ASP A 436 19.16 12.11 -23.63
CA ASP A 436 19.76 13.26 -24.33
C ASP A 436 21.12 13.65 -23.74
N HIS A 437 21.27 13.51 -22.42
CA HIS A 437 22.49 13.89 -21.73
C HIS A 437 23.58 12.83 -21.80
N PHE A 438 23.25 11.57 -21.50
CA PHE A 438 24.24 10.49 -21.41
C PHE A 438 24.48 9.78 -22.74
N TRP A 439 23.49 9.79 -23.64
CA TRP A 439 23.55 9.09 -24.96
C TRP A 439 22.94 9.94 -26.07
N PRO A 440 23.52 11.11 -26.37
CA PRO A 440 22.93 12.07 -27.33
C PRO A 440 22.80 11.52 -28.76
N ASP A 441 23.58 10.50 -29.10
CA ASP A 441 23.47 9.81 -30.40
C ASP A 441 22.17 8.99 -30.51
N GLN A 442 21.46 8.71 -29.42
CA GLN A 442 20.20 7.99 -29.38
C GLN A 442 18.98 8.94 -29.41
N THR A 443 19.19 10.23 -29.33
CA THR A 443 18.13 11.23 -29.47
C THR A 443 17.73 11.33 -30.94
N PRO A 444 16.44 11.15 -31.28
CA PRO A 444 15.98 11.29 -32.66
C PRO A 444 16.27 12.69 -33.17
N LYS A 445 17.00 12.80 -34.26
CA LYS A 445 17.22 14.08 -34.94
C LYS A 445 15.86 14.59 -35.42
N GLU A 446 15.50 15.82 -35.09
CA GLU A 446 14.27 16.46 -35.59
C GLU A 446 14.19 16.24 -37.09
N LYS A 447 13.10 15.60 -37.56
CA LYS A 447 12.81 15.55 -39.01
C LYS A 447 12.61 17.00 -39.44
N PRO A 448 13.38 17.49 -40.46
CA PRO A 448 13.15 18.83 -40.96
C PRO A 448 11.67 18.97 -41.34
N GLN A 449 11.00 19.97 -40.76
CA GLN A 449 9.60 20.26 -41.09
C GLN A 449 9.53 20.35 -42.61
N GLN A 450 8.86 19.43 -43.27
CA GLN A 450 8.48 19.56 -44.67
C GLN A 450 7.61 20.83 -44.75
N LYS A 451 8.21 21.92 -45.23
CA LYS A 451 7.45 23.08 -45.65
C LYS A 451 6.48 22.58 -46.72
N LEU A 452 5.22 22.39 -46.35
CA LEU A 452 4.14 22.31 -47.29
C LEU A 452 4.06 23.65 -48.02
N PHE A 453 4.81 23.75 -49.10
CA PHE A 453 4.51 24.78 -50.12
C PHE A 453 3.21 24.35 -50.81
N GLY A 454 2.11 24.88 -50.35
CA GLY A 454 0.86 24.92 -51.10
C GLY A 454 1.00 25.97 -52.21
N SER A 455 0.89 25.51 -53.39
CA SER A 455 0.58 26.30 -54.58
C SER A 455 -0.87 26.77 -54.57
#